data_ff02dbf3be6136494fad5623c407d7da
#
_entry.id   ff02dbf3be6136494fad5623c407d7da
#
_cell.length_a   1.000
_cell.length_b   1.000
_cell.length_c   1.000
_cell.angle_alpha   90.00
_cell.angle_beta   90.00
_cell.angle_gamma   90.00
#
_symmetry.space_group_name_H-M   'P 1'
#
loop_
_entity.id
_entity.type
_entity.pdbx_description
1 polymer ?
#
loop_
_entity_poly.entity_id
_entity_poly.type
_entity_poly.pdbx_seq_one_letter_code
_entity_poly.pdbx_strand_id
1 'polypeptide(L)'
;MALYQFEEVLRTLRSELKEKFIALYFTQKSQSIYDREIDSLAHLLVVLKEQNEKGNVSLLEKSRIEALLLSLRQERNDIANQVISLQGDMRLLLGISGNDTFEPIFDESV
;
A
#
# COMPACT_ATOMS: atom_id res chain seq x y z
N MET A 1 -34.81 -5.69 -22.64
CA MET A 1 -35.42 -5.16 -21.45
C MET A 1 -34.44 -4.27 -20.70
N ALA A 2 -34.68 -2.99 -20.83
CA ALA A 2 -33.73 -1.98 -20.30
C ALA A 2 -33.61 -2.02 -18.78
N LEU A 3 -34.70 -2.26 -18.06
CA LEU A 3 -34.72 -2.33 -16.61
C LEU A 3 -33.87 -3.50 -16.08
N TYR A 4 -34.01 -4.65 -16.70
CA TYR A 4 -33.26 -5.85 -16.31
C TYR A 4 -31.76 -5.67 -16.54
N GLN A 5 -31.39 -5.08 -17.67
CA GLN A 5 -30.01 -4.77 -17.99
C GLN A 5 -29.42 -3.75 -17.02
N PHE A 6 -30.22 -2.77 -16.62
CA PHE A 6 -29.82 -1.75 -15.64
C PHE A 6 -29.51 -2.38 -14.29
N GLU A 7 -30.35 -3.30 -13.82
CA GLU A 7 -30.09 -4.03 -12.56
C GLU A 7 -28.82 -4.87 -12.63
N GLU A 8 -28.55 -5.51 -13.76
CA GLU A 8 -27.33 -6.28 -14.00
C GLU A 8 -26.10 -5.39 -13.92
N VAL A 9 -26.15 -4.23 -14.56
CA VAL A 9 -25.06 -3.25 -14.53
C VAL A 9 -24.79 -2.77 -13.10
N LEU A 10 -25.84 -2.45 -12.35
CA LEU A 10 -25.71 -2.03 -10.96
C LEU A 10 -25.08 -3.12 -10.07
N ARG A 11 -25.50 -4.36 -10.29
CA ARG A 11 -24.94 -5.50 -9.55
C ARG A 11 -23.45 -5.65 -9.83
N THR A 12 -23.06 -5.57 -11.10
CA THR A 12 -21.66 -5.66 -11.52
C THR A 12 -20.83 -4.52 -10.92
N LEU A 13 -21.34 -3.29 -10.95
CA LEU A 13 -20.65 -2.14 -10.38
C LEU A 13 -20.46 -2.29 -8.88
N ARG A 14 -21.46 -2.76 -8.17
CA ARG A 14 -21.36 -3.00 -6.73
C ARG A 14 -20.33 -4.05 -6.40
N SER A 15 -20.30 -5.12 -7.19
CA SER A 15 -19.34 -6.21 -7.02
C SER A 15 -17.90 -5.71 -7.26
N GLU A 16 -17.68 -4.99 -8.34
CA GLU A 16 -16.36 -4.41 -8.64
C GLU A 16 -15.91 -3.41 -7.58
N LEU A 17 -16.82 -2.56 -7.12
CA LEU A 17 -16.52 -1.59 -6.08
C LEU A 17 -16.11 -2.28 -4.78
N LYS A 18 -16.81 -3.35 -4.42
CA LYS A 18 -16.52 -4.14 -3.23
C LYS A 18 -15.14 -4.80 -3.33
N GLU A 19 -14.82 -5.37 -4.48
CA GLU A 19 -13.51 -5.98 -4.74
C GLU A 19 -12.38 -4.96 -4.62
N LYS A 20 -12.56 -3.79 -5.22
CA LYS A 20 -11.57 -2.70 -5.16
C LYS A 20 -11.41 -2.18 -3.74
N PHE A 21 -12.50 -2.07 -2.99
CA PHE A 21 -12.46 -1.65 -1.61
C PHE A 21 -11.63 -2.61 -0.75
N ILE A 22 -11.86 -3.90 -0.90
CA ILE A 22 -11.11 -4.94 -0.18
C ILE A 22 -9.63 -4.90 -0.56
N ALA A 23 -9.33 -4.80 -1.86
CA ALA A 23 -7.97 -4.71 -2.35
C ALA A 23 -7.25 -3.47 -1.79
N LEU A 24 -7.93 -2.33 -1.76
CA LEU A 24 -7.37 -1.10 -1.20
C LEU A 24 -7.07 -1.25 0.29
N TYR A 25 -7.99 -1.85 1.05
CA TYR A 25 -7.80 -2.08 2.48
C TYR A 25 -6.53 -2.90 2.75
N PHE A 26 -6.38 -4.04 2.08
CA PHE A 26 -5.22 -4.90 2.27
C PHE A 26 -3.92 -4.25 1.78
N THR A 27 -3.98 -3.51 0.69
CA THR A 27 -2.80 -2.80 0.16
C THR A 27 -2.34 -1.71 1.13
N GLN A 28 -3.26 -0.96 1.72
CA GLN A 28 -2.92 0.04 2.72
C GLN A 28 -2.36 -0.58 4.00
N LYS A 29 -2.86 -1.74 4.40
CA LYS A 29 -2.28 -2.49 5.53
C LYS A 29 -0.87 -2.94 5.23
N SER A 30 -0.61 -3.44 4.03
CA SER A 30 0.74 -3.81 3.60
C SER A 30 1.68 -2.61 3.63
N GLN A 31 1.23 -1.46 3.17
CA GLN A 31 2.01 -0.21 3.22
C GLN A 31 2.44 0.13 4.64
N SER A 32 1.52 0.00 5.59
CA SER A 32 1.81 0.26 7.01
C SER A 32 2.86 -0.70 7.57
N ILE A 33 2.81 -1.98 7.18
CA ILE A 33 3.80 -2.98 7.59
C ILE A 33 5.17 -2.64 7.01
N TYR A 34 5.25 -2.28 5.74
CA TYR A 34 6.51 -1.86 5.12
C TYR A 34 7.10 -0.62 5.79
N ASP A 35 6.26 0.35 6.14
CA ASP A 35 6.72 1.55 6.86
C ASP A 35 7.38 1.20 8.18
N ARG A 36 6.80 0.27 8.94
CA ARG A 36 7.38 -0.19 10.21
C ARG A 36 8.70 -0.93 10.01
N GLU A 37 8.76 -1.79 9.01
CA GLU A 37 9.99 -2.54 8.70
C GLU A 37 11.11 -1.59 8.24
N ILE A 38 10.79 -0.61 7.42
CA ILE A 38 11.76 0.40 6.97
C ILE A 38 12.29 1.18 8.15
N ASP A 39 11.43 1.63 9.05
CA ASP A 39 11.86 2.35 10.26
C ASP A 39 12.79 1.49 11.12
N SER A 40 12.44 0.22 11.33
CA SER A 40 13.27 -0.70 12.11
C SER A 40 14.64 -0.91 11.48
N LEU A 41 14.69 -1.11 10.16
CA LEU A 41 15.96 -1.28 9.45
C LEU A 41 16.78 0.00 9.41
N ALA A 42 16.13 1.15 9.30
CA ALA A 42 16.83 2.43 9.32
C ALA A 42 17.53 2.66 10.67
N HIS A 43 16.85 2.32 11.76
CA HIS A 43 17.45 2.37 13.09
C HIS A 43 18.61 1.38 13.24
N LEU A 44 18.43 0.16 12.76
CA LEU A 44 19.49 -0.85 12.76
C LEU A 44 20.71 -0.37 11.97
N LEU A 45 20.48 0.27 10.83
CA LEU A 45 21.56 0.79 9.98
C LEU A 45 22.40 1.85 10.71
N VAL A 46 21.75 2.73 11.48
CA VAL A 46 22.45 3.73 12.30
C VAL A 46 23.37 3.02 13.29
N VAL A 47 22.88 2.01 13.99
CA VAL A 47 23.67 1.25 14.93
C VAL A 47 24.84 0.53 14.23
N LEU A 48 24.58 -0.07 13.07
CA LEU A 48 25.61 -0.77 12.30
C LEU A 48 26.70 0.18 11.80
N LYS A 49 26.35 1.39 11.41
CA LYS A 49 27.33 2.41 11.01
C LYS A 49 28.27 2.74 12.17
N GLU A 50 27.72 2.95 13.36
CA GLU A 50 28.52 3.22 14.56
C GLU A 50 29.43 2.06 14.89
N GLN A 51 28.91 0.82 14.83
CA GLN A 51 29.69 -0.38 15.13
C GLN A 51 30.76 -0.65 14.08
N ASN A 52 30.49 -0.32 12.81
CA ASN A 52 31.48 -0.43 11.75
C ASN A 52 32.63 0.55 11.95
N GLU A 53 32.33 1.78 12.36
CA GLU A 53 33.36 2.78 12.69
C GLU A 53 34.25 2.34 13.86
N LYS A 54 33.67 1.57 14.81
CA LYS A 54 34.40 1.02 15.94
C LYS A 54 35.10 -0.29 15.61
N GLY A 55 34.92 -0.81 14.39
CA GLY A 55 35.53 -2.07 13.97
C GLY A 55 34.82 -3.32 14.43
N ASN A 56 33.61 -3.21 15.02
CA ASN A 56 32.87 -4.34 15.58
C ASN A 56 32.01 -5.09 14.55
N VAL A 57 31.70 -4.44 13.42
CA VAL A 57 30.84 -5.01 12.37
C VAL A 57 31.51 -4.79 11.03
N SER A 58 31.46 -5.80 10.16
CA SER A 58 32.07 -5.73 8.84
C SER A 58 31.30 -4.78 7.91
N LEU A 59 32.04 -4.20 6.97
CA LEU A 59 31.44 -3.37 5.91
C LEU A 59 30.43 -4.17 5.09
N LEU A 60 30.66 -5.47 4.91
CA LEU A 60 29.75 -6.34 4.16
C LEU A 60 28.38 -6.44 4.82
N GLU A 61 28.33 -6.60 6.14
CA GLU A 61 27.06 -6.65 6.87
C GLU A 61 26.30 -5.34 6.78
N LYS A 62 26.99 -4.23 6.94
CA LYS A 62 26.41 -2.89 6.76
C LYS A 62 25.82 -2.74 5.36
N SER A 63 26.58 -3.12 4.33
CA SER A 63 26.13 -3.03 2.94
C SER A 63 24.93 -3.90 2.64
N ARG A 64 24.83 -5.08 3.24
CA ARG A 64 23.67 -5.97 3.10
C ARG A 64 22.40 -5.31 3.63
N ILE A 65 22.49 -4.66 4.79
CA ILE A 65 21.34 -3.99 5.39
C ILE A 65 20.96 -2.75 4.57
N GLU A 66 21.93 -2.01 4.05
CA GLU A 66 21.66 -0.89 3.13
C GLU A 66 20.91 -1.36 1.89
N ALA A 67 21.34 -2.46 1.29
CA ALA A 67 20.68 -3.04 0.11
C ALA A 67 19.26 -3.51 0.44
N LEU A 68 19.06 -4.16 1.57
CA LEU A 68 17.73 -4.60 2.01
C LEU A 68 16.80 -3.41 2.23
N LEU A 69 17.29 -2.36 2.89
CA LEU A 69 16.52 -1.14 3.12
C LEU A 69 16.10 -0.48 1.81
N LEU A 70 17.01 -0.40 0.84
CA LEU A 70 16.71 0.13 -0.48
C LEU A 70 15.62 -0.70 -1.18
N SER A 71 15.73 -2.02 -1.11
CA SER A 71 14.74 -2.94 -1.68
C SER A 71 13.36 -2.74 -1.08
N LEU A 72 13.28 -2.62 0.25
CA LEU A 72 12.01 -2.38 0.95
C LEU A 72 11.41 -1.03 0.58
N ARG A 73 12.22 0.01 0.41
CA ARG A 73 11.74 1.32 -0.03
C ARG A 73 11.16 1.27 -1.44
N GLN A 74 11.77 0.52 -2.33
CA GLN A 74 11.26 0.33 -3.68
C GLN A 74 9.93 -0.40 -3.67
N GLU A 75 9.81 -1.48 -2.90
CA GLU A 75 8.56 -2.23 -2.75
C GLU A 75 7.47 -1.36 -2.13
N ARG A 76 7.81 -0.55 -1.15
CA ARG A 76 6.86 0.38 -0.54
C ARG A 76 6.36 1.41 -1.55
N ASN A 77 7.23 1.92 -2.42
CA ASN A 77 6.84 2.86 -3.47
C ASN A 77 5.87 2.19 -4.46
N ASP A 78 6.12 0.94 -4.81
CA ASP A 78 5.22 0.19 -5.69
C ASP A 78 3.83 0.02 -5.04
N ILE A 79 3.79 -0.28 -3.75
CA ILE A 79 2.55 -0.38 -2.99
C ILE A 79 1.83 0.97 -2.92
N ALA A 80 2.56 2.06 -2.69
CA ALA A 80 1.99 3.40 -2.68
C ALA A 80 1.33 3.74 -4.03
N ASN A 81 1.98 3.35 -5.13
CA ASN A 81 1.42 3.53 -6.48
C ASN A 81 0.17 2.67 -6.70
N GLN A 82 0.15 1.44 -6.16
CA GLN A 82 -1.04 0.59 -6.21
C GLN A 82 -2.20 1.22 -5.44
N VAL A 83 -1.96 1.81 -4.29
CA VAL A 83 -2.98 2.51 -3.51
C VAL A 83 -3.58 3.66 -4.33
N ILE A 84 -2.73 4.47 -4.95
CA ILE A 84 -3.19 5.59 -5.80
C ILE A 84 -4.03 5.07 -6.95
N SER A 85 -3.60 4.01 -7.61
CA SER A 85 -4.32 3.40 -8.72
C SER A 85 -5.69 2.87 -8.29
N LEU A 86 -5.76 2.17 -7.15
CA LEU A 86 -7.01 1.63 -6.62
C LEU A 86 -7.97 2.74 -6.21
N GLN A 87 -7.46 3.82 -5.62
CA GLN A 87 -8.27 4.99 -5.29
C GLN A 87 -8.85 5.64 -6.53
N GLY A 88 -8.04 5.74 -7.60
CA GLY A 88 -8.50 6.25 -8.89
C GLY A 88 -9.60 5.39 -9.49
N ASP A 89 -9.42 4.06 -9.46
CA ASP A 89 -10.43 3.12 -9.94
C ASP A 89 -11.73 3.26 -9.17
N MET A 90 -11.66 3.39 -7.85
CA MET A 90 -12.85 3.55 -7.02
C MET A 90 -13.56 4.86 -7.29
N ARG A 91 -12.82 5.96 -7.49
CA ARG A 91 -13.42 7.24 -7.86
C ARG A 91 -14.15 7.14 -9.19
N LEU A 92 -13.56 6.45 -10.16
CA LEU A 92 -14.19 6.24 -11.45
C LEU A 92 -15.49 5.45 -11.32
N LEU A 93 -15.48 4.36 -10.57
CA LEU A 93 -16.66 3.55 -10.34
C LEU A 93 -17.77 4.32 -9.61
N LEU A 94 -17.39 5.11 -8.61
CA LEU A 94 -18.34 5.96 -7.87
C LEU A 94 -18.85 7.11 -8.72
N GLY A 95 -18.04 7.68 -9.60
CA GLY A 95 -18.46 8.68 -10.57
C GLY A 95 -19.52 8.15 -11.52
N ILE A 96 -19.35 6.91 -12.00
CA ILE A 96 -20.34 6.24 -12.83
C ILE A 96 -21.65 6.03 -12.07
N SER A 97 -21.58 5.74 -10.77
CA SER A 97 -22.76 5.53 -9.93
C SER A 97 -23.36 6.83 -9.40
N GLY A 98 -22.78 8.00 -9.73
CA GLY A 98 -23.28 9.31 -9.34
C GLY A 98 -22.71 9.89 -8.06
N ASN A 99 -21.62 9.33 -7.55
CA ASN A 99 -20.97 9.74 -6.32
C ASN A 99 -19.59 10.34 -6.63
N ASP A 100 -19.46 11.67 -6.54
CA ASP A 100 -18.26 12.38 -6.99
C ASP A 100 -17.13 12.43 -5.97
N THR A 101 -17.43 12.25 -4.69
CA THR A 101 -16.43 12.33 -3.63
C THR A 101 -16.37 11.04 -2.84
N PHE A 102 -15.18 10.47 -2.78
CA PHE A 102 -14.95 9.27 -1.99
C PHE A 102 -13.52 9.24 -1.51
N GLU A 103 -13.37 9.21 -0.18
CA GLU A 103 -12.08 8.91 0.43
C GLU A 103 -12.27 7.68 1.29
N PRO A 104 -11.62 6.55 0.96
CA PRO A 104 -11.74 5.37 1.80
C PRO A 104 -11.02 5.60 3.10
N ILE A 105 -11.79 5.68 4.17
CA ILE A 105 -11.27 5.74 5.53
C ILE A 105 -11.46 4.36 6.13
N PHE A 106 -10.37 3.68 6.42
CA PHE A 106 -10.41 2.39 7.08
C PHE A 106 -10.20 2.59 8.57
N ASP A 107 -11.24 2.37 9.32
CA ASP A 107 -11.17 2.36 10.77
C ASP A 107 -10.87 0.94 11.21
N GLU A 108 -9.79 0.74 11.94
CA GLU A 108 -9.40 -0.57 12.43
C GLU A 108 -10.39 -1.16 13.45
N SER A 109 -11.27 -0.33 13.98
CA SER A 109 -12.29 -0.78 14.91
C SER A 109 -13.51 -1.40 14.23
N VAL A 110 -13.58 -1.35 12.90
CA VAL A 110 -14.72 -1.88 12.14
C VAL A 110 -14.51 -3.30 11.67
#